data_cb16e897d28427914d5b4ab7bdc2adac
#
_entry.id   cb16e897d28427914d5b4ab7bdc2adac
#
_cell.length_a   1.000
_cell.length_b   1.000
_cell.length_c   1.000
_cell.angle_alpha   90.00
_cell.angle_beta   90.00
_cell.angle_gamma   90.00
#
_symmetry.space_group_name_H-M   'P 1'
#
loop_
_entity.id
_entity.type
_entity.pdbx_description
1 polymer ?
#
loop_
_entity_poly.entity_id
_entity_poly.type
_entity_poly.pdbx_seq_one_letter_code
_entity_poly.pdbx_strand_id
1 'polypeptide(L)'
;VGVKRFVSLKHEDKVPHMGWNTISQTHSDLFRGFTKEEFVYFVHSFYVPVNDCTAAVTDYILPFSAALHKDNYYATQFHPEKSGSVGERILQNFLDL
;
A
#
# COMPACT_ATOMS: atom_id res chain seq x y z
N VAL A 1 -16.00 2.59 0.26
CA VAL A 1 -14.80 2.31 1.07
C VAL A 1 -14.53 3.50 1.97
N GLY A 2 -14.52 3.27 3.28
CA GLY A 2 -14.27 4.32 4.25
C GLY A 2 -12.79 4.56 4.49
N VAL A 3 -12.45 5.80 4.86
CA VAL A 3 -11.09 6.17 5.23
C VAL A 3 -11.07 6.48 6.72
N LYS A 4 -10.06 5.97 7.42
CA LYS A 4 -9.92 6.17 8.86
C LYS A 4 -8.56 6.79 9.18
N ARG A 5 -8.47 7.45 10.33
CA ARG A 5 -7.22 8.01 10.79
C ARG A 5 -6.52 7.02 11.72
N PHE A 6 -5.21 6.89 11.59
CA PHE A 6 -4.42 6.10 12.54
C PHE A 6 -4.54 6.69 13.95
N VAL A 7 -4.67 5.79 14.92
CA VAL A 7 -4.65 6.12 16.34
C VAL A 7 -3.48 5.36 16.95
N SER A 8 -2.60 6.06 17.63
CA SER A 8 -1.44 5.46 18.25
C SER A 8 -1.89 4.54 19.40
N LEU A 9 -1.50 3.26 19.34
CA LEU A 9 -1.81 2.26 20.38
C LEU A 9 -0.68 2.12 21.39
N LYS A 10 0.53 2.48 20.99
CA LYS A 10 1.73 2.46 21.81
C LYS A 10 2.43 3.77 21.63
N HIS A 11 3.16 4.19 22.65
CA HIS A 11 3.79 5.47 22.55
C HIS A 11 4.95 5.55 21.53
N GLU A 12 5.47 4.41 21.10
CA GLU A 12 6.43 4.37 19.99
C GLU A 12 5.78 4.43 18.61
N ASP A 13 4.44 4.28 18.52
CA ASP A 13 3.73 4.43 17.24
C ASP A 13 3.69 5.90 16.85
N LYS A 14 4.02 6.20 15.61
CA LYS A 14 4.03 7.56 15.09
C LYS A 14 2.93 7.75 14.05
N VAL A 15 2.27 8.91 14.11
CA VAL A 15 1.30 9.35 13.12
C VAL A 15 1.75 10.73 12.63
N PRO A 16 2.00 10.92 11.33
CA PRO A 16 1.73 10.00 10.22
C PRO A 16 2.69 8.81 10.14
N HIS A 17 2.28 7.79 9.42
CA HIS A 17 3.14 6.67 9.00
C HIS A 17 4.10 7.22 7.96
N MET A 18 5.37 7.29 8.26
CA MET A 18 6.40 7.82 7.37
C MET A 18 7.55 6.84 7.26
N GLY A 19 8.00 6.60 6.03
CA GLY A 19 9.16 5.79 5.77
C GLY A 19 8.84 4.52 4.98
N TRP A 20 9.78 3.61 4.95
CA TRP A 20 9.68 2.37 4.18
C TRP A 20 8.97 1.30 5.00
N ASN A 21 8.05 0.59 4.37
CA ASN A 21 7.38 -0.55 4.96
C ASN A 21 7.02 -1.53 3.85
N THR A 22 6.69 -2.76 4.22
CA THR A 22 6.45 -3.82 3.26
C THR A 22 5.00 -3.88 2.81
N ILE A 23 4.80 -4.34 1.58
CA ILE A 23 3.48 -4.73 1.08
C ILE A 23 3.47 -6.25 0.95
N SER A 24 2.33 -6.85 1.23
CA SER A 24 2.13 -8.30 1.15
C SER A 24 0.73 -8.60 0.63
N GLN A 25 0.41 -9.88 0.47
CA GLN A 25 -0.90 -10.33 -0.01
C GLN A 25 -1.33 -9.59 -1.28
N THR A 26 -0.39 -9.49 -2.22
CA THR A 26 -0.63 -8.78 -3.47
C THR A 26 -1.51 -9.61 -4.41
N HIS A 27 -2.54 -8.97 -4.98
CA HIS A 27 -3.51 -9.64 -5.83
C HIS A 27 -3.88 -8.75 -6.99
N SER A 28 -3.24 -8.48 -7.92
CA SER A 28 -3.66 -7.64 -9.03
C SER A 28 -2.56 -7.66 -10.08
N ASP A 29 -2.92 -7.42 -11.32
CA ASP A 29 -1.93 -7.28 -12.38
C ASP A 29 -0.97 -6.12 -12.11
N LEU A 30 -1.37 -5.18 -11.23
CA LEU A 30 -0.49 -4.10 -10.78
C LEU A 30 0.76 -4.66 -10.10
N PHE A 31 0.66 -5.83 -9.47
CA PHE A 31 1.76 -6.48 -8.75
C PHE A 31 2.30 -7.70 -9.48
N ARG A 32 2.15 -7.74 -10.79
CA ARG A 32 2.66 -8.85 -11.62
C ARG A 32 4.16 -8.98 -11.42
N GLY A 33 4.61 -10.21 -11.17
CA GLY A 33 6.01 -10.51 -10.92
C GLY A 33 6.43 -10.43 -9.46
N PHE A 34 5.52 -10.00 -8.57
CA PHE A 34 5.81 -9.90 -7.13
C PHE A 34 5.58 -11.27 -6.49
N THR A 35 6.65 -11.89 -5.99
CA THR A 35 6.60 -13.21 -5.37
C THR A 35 6.92 -13.19 -3.88
N LYS A 36 7.30 -12.03 -3.36
CA LYS A 36 7.69 -11.85 -1.95
C LYS A 36 7.29 -10.46 -1.50
N GLU A 37 7.41 -10.18 -0.22
CA GLU A 37 7.22 -8.84 0.32
C GLU A 37 8.25 -7.90 -0.27
N GLU A 38 7.84 -6.69 -0.60
CA GLU A 38 8.70 -5.64 -1.13
C GLU A 38 8.49 -4.36 -0.33
N PHE A 39 9.53 -3.53 -0.22
CA PHE A 39 9.45 -2.27 0.50
C PHE A 39 8.99 -1.16 -0.41
N VAL A 40 8.07 -0.34 0.10
CA VAL A 40 7.58 0.86 -0.57
C VAL A 40 7.55 2.01 0.43
N TYR A 41 7.47 3.24 -0.06
CA TYR A 41 7.56 4.43 0.78
C TYR A 41 6.17 5.00 1.10
N PHE A 42 5.93 5.27 2.39
CA PHE A 42 4.66 5.80 2.89
C PHE A 42 4.84 7.16 3.55
N VAL A 43 3.87 8.04 3.35
CA VAL A 43 3.68 9.27 4.14
C VAL A 43 2.17 9.49 4.23
N HIS A 44 1.54 9.07 5.32
CA HIS A 44 0.10 9.26 5.47
C HIS A 44 -0.36 9.13 6.92
N SER A 45 -1.46 9.81 7.24
CA SER A 45 -2.10 9.74 8.56
C SER A 45 -3.43 8.98 8.51
N PHE A 46 -3.97 8.78 7.32
CA PHE A 46 -5.25 8.11 7.11
C PHE A 46 -5.02 6.83 6.34
N TYR A 47 -5.90 5.86 6.53
CA TYR A 47 -5.79 4.57 5.86
C TYR A 47 -7.16 4.04 5.47
N VAL A 48 -7.17 3.13 4.50
CA VAL A 48 -8.36 2.39 4.10
C VAL A 48 -8.24 1.00 4.73
N PRO A 49 -9.21 0.57 5.55
CA PRO A 49 -9.16 -0.78 6.12
C PRO A 49 -9.16 -1.84 5.03
N VAL A 50 -8.65 -3.02 5.36
CA VAL A 50 -8.68 -4.16 4.44
C VAL A 50 -10.14 -4.47 4.08
N ASN A 51 -10.43 -4.65 2.79
CA ASN A 51 -11.77 -4.87 2.27
C ASN A 51 -11.70 -5.68 0.98
N ASP A 52 -12.84 -5.88 0.32
CA ASP A 52 -12.92 -6.71 -0.88
C ASP A 52 -12.14 -6.15 -2.08
N CYS A 53 -11.83 -4.87 -2.06
CA CYS A 53 -11.07 -4.23 -3.13
C CYS A 53 -9.56 -4.18 -2.84
N THR A 54 -9.11 -4.67 -1.70
CA THR A 54 -7.70 -4.61 -1.30
C THR A 54 -6.83 -5.44 -2.24
N ALA A 55 -5.84 -4.80 -2.85
CA ALA A 55 -4.90 -5.45 -3.76
C ALA A 55 -3.52 -5.69 -3.12
N ALA A 56 -3.22 -5.03 -2.02
CA ALA A 56 -2.01 -5.27 -1.23
C ALA A 56 -2.24 -4.79 0.20
N VAL A 57 -1.56 -5.40 1.15
CA VAL A 57 -1.74 -5.13 2.57
C VAL A 57 -0.41 -4.70 3.19
N THR A 58 -0.46 -3.74 4.08
CA THR A 58 0.67 -3.34 4.94
C THR A 58 0.19 -3.33 6.39
N ASP A 59 1.09 -3.71 7.30
CA ASP A 59 0.86 -3.63 8.74
C ASP A 59 1.58 -2.41 9.30
N TYR A 60 0.82 -1.49 9.88
CA TYR A 60 1.36 -0.39 10.68
C TYR A 60 0.27 0.04 11.66
N ILE A 61 0.50 -0.22 12.95
CA ILE A 61 -0.51 -0.10 14.01
C ILE A 61 -1.57 -1.21 13.84
N LEU A 62 -2.06 -1.37 12.61
CA LEU A 62 -3.03 -2.41 12.23
C LEU A 62 -2.83 -2.72 10.74
N PRO A 63 -3.37 -3.85 10.24
CA PRO A 63 -3.35 -4.12 8.80
C PRO A 63 -4.24 -3.12 8.07
N PHE A 64 -3.76 -2.60 6.93
CA PHE A 64 -4.56 -1.69 6.12
C PHE A 64 -4.31 -1.95 4.63
N SER A 65 -5.18 -1.39 3.78
CA SER A 65 -5.03 -1.50 2.33
C SER A 65 -3.90 -0.62 1.84
N ALA A 66 -2.81 -1.23 1.39
CA ALA A 66 -1.72 -0.49 0.75
C ALA A 66 -2.08 -0.15 -0.70
N ALA A 67 -2.92 -0.95 -1.32
CA ALA A 67 -3.42 -0.71 -2.68
C ALA A 67 -4.83 -1.24 -2.83
N LEU A 68 -5.59 -0.63 -3.73
CA LEU A 68 -6.96 -1.01 -4.06
C LEU A 68 -7.07 -1.24 -5.55
N HIS A 69 -7.91 -2.20 -5.93
CA HIS A 69 -8.23 -2.46 -7.33
C HIS A 69 -9.72 -2.78 -7.43
N LYS A 70 -10.45 -2.01 -8.21
CA LYS A 70 -11.85 -2.27 -8.50
C LYS A 70 -12.10 -1.94 -9.96
N ASP A 71 -12.56 -2.95 -10.73
CA ASP A 71 -12.77 -2.83 -12.17
C ASP A 71 -11.47 -2.36 -12.85
N ASN A 72 -11.46 -1.19 -13.49
CA ASN A 72 -10.26 -0.62 -14.11
C ASN A 72 -9.66 0.53 -13.29
N TYR A 73 -10.05 0.65 -12.01
CA TYR A 73 -9.51 1.66 -11.10
C TYR A 73 -8.46 1.05 -10.18
N TYR A 74 -7.34 1.75 -10.04
CA TYR A 74 -6.22 1.35 -9.19
C TYR A 74 -5.84 2.51 -8.30
N ALA A 75 -5.57 2.23 -7.04
CA ALA A 75 -5.12 3.25 -6.09
C ALA A 75 -4.06 2.67 -5.18
N THR A 76 -3.09 3.49 -4.77
CA THR A 76 -2.06 3.11 -3.81
C THR A 76 -2.03 4.11 -2.66
N GLN A 77 -1.77 3.62 -1.45
CA GLN A 77 -1.54 4.47 -0.29
C GLN A 77 -0.09 4.94 -0.25
N PHE A 78 0.83 4.10 -0.71
CA PHE A 78 2.25 4.45 -0.81
C PHE A 78 2.51 5.29 -2.06
N HIS A 79 3.72 5.84 -2.13
CA HIS A 79 4.17 6.65 -3.26
C HIS A 79 5.06 5.82 -4.18
N PRO A 80 4.54 5.27 -5.30
CA PRO A 80 5.37 4.49 -6.22
C PRO A 80 6.57 5.29 -6.73
N GLU A 81 6.38 6.58 -6.99
CA GLU A 81 7.44 7.45 -7.49
C GLU A 81 8.59 7.64 -6.49
N LYS A 82 8.36 7.32 -5.20
CA LYS A 82 9.36 7.40 -4.13
C LYS A 82 9.82 6.03 -3.64
N SER A 83 9.39 4.97 -4.30
CA SER A 83 9.60 3.59 -3.84
C SER A 83 10.70 2.85 -4.62
N GLY A 84 11.58 3.57 -5.27
CA GLY A 84 12.75 3.01 -5.96
C GLY A 84 12.37 2.04 -7.08
N SER A 85 13.14 0.97 -7.24
CA SER A 85 12.92 0.01 -8.33
C SER A 85 11.60 -0.75 -8.17
N VAL A 86 11.13 -0.96 -6.95
CA VAL A 86 9.83 -1.60 -6.69
C VAL A 86 8.72 -0.70 -7.24
N GLY A 87 8.81 0.60 -6.96
CA GLY A 87 7.84 1.58 -7.48
C GLY A 87 7.86 1.64 -9.00
N GLU A 88 9.05 1.58 -9.61
CA GLU A 88 9.17 1.55 -11.07
C GLU A 88 8.47 0.34 -11.67
N ARG A 89 8.61 -0.84 -11.06
CA ARG A 89 7.93 -2.05 -11.51
C ARG A 89 6.41 -1.91 -11.42
N ILE A 90 5.91 -1.31 -10.35
CA ILE A 90 4.48 -1.09 -10.17
C ILE A 90 3.95 -0.13 -11.23
N LEU A 91 4.66 0.97 -11.48
CA LEU A 91 4.27 1.94 -12.51
C LEU A 91 4.32 1.31 -13.90
N GLN A 92 5.34 0.49 -14.19
CA GLN A 92 5.43 -0.21 -15.47
C GLN A 92 4.27 -1.19 -15.64
N ASN A 93 3.94 -1.94 -14.60
CA ASN A 93 2.80 -2.86 -14.62
C ASN A 93 1.49 -2.10 -14.90
N PHE A 94 1.33 -0.92 -14.31
CA PHE A 94 0.15 -0.09 -14.54
C PHE A 94 0.07 0.35 -16.01
N LEU A 95 1.19 0.75 -16.60
CA LEU A 95 1.23 1.17 -17.99
C LEU A 95 0.95 0.01 -18.96
N ASP A 96 1.23 -1.22 -18.53
CA ASP A 96 1.04 -2.42 -19.35
C ASP A 96 -0.36 -3.04 -19.21
N LEU A 97 -1.23 -2.45 -18.41
CA LEU A 97 -2.59 -2.95 -18.20
C LEU A 97 -3.52 -2.76 -19.40
#